data_67f2c7a1fb1f7824d112c6951a5c1fb8
#
_entry.id   67f2c7a1fb1f7824d112c6951a5c1fb8
#
_cell.length_a   1.000
_cell.length_b   1.000
_cell.length_c   1.000
_cell.angle_alpha   90.00
_cell.angle_beta   90.00
_cell.angle_gamma   90.00
#
_symmetry.space_group_name_H-M   'P 1'
#
loop_
_entity.id
_entity.type
_entity.pdbx_description
1 polymer ?
#
loop_
_entity_poly.entity_id
_entity_poly.type
_entity_poly.pdbx_seq_one_letter_code
_entity_poly.pdbx_strand_id
1 'polypeptide(L)'
;WYQSFHLTDLAQQLVGFNQHTIRLYIEYFLKHWSYNKSAFDLVLDDWVENFSQPNALIGGFSWYKSNNEKRIKTLQGDVDMPLSKISTPSAILWGKHDPILKSDWGKFVERHFDDVFVEYANNSGHFVHVEQPELAMKFINQNAQKWLI
;
A
#
# COMPACT_ATOMS: atom_id res chain seq x y z
N TRP A 1 -9.61 8.81 7.88
CA TRP A 1 -11.05 8.50 7.80
C TRP A 1 -11.31 7.08 7.27
N TYR A 2 -10.68 6.68 6.16
CA TYR A 2 -10.96 5.38 5.52
C TYR A 2 -10.69 4.18 6.42
N GLN A 3 -9.61 4.21 7.21
CA GLN A 3 -9.29 3.14 8.14
C GLN A 3 -10.42 2.90 9.16
N SER A 4 -11.00 3.99 9.68
CA SER A 4 -12.14 3.89 10.61
C SER A 4 -13.42 3.49 9.90
N PHE A 5 -13.63 3.94 8.66
CA PHE A 5 -14.76 3.53 7.84
C PHE A 5 -14.75 2.02 7.56
N HIS A 6 -13.57 1.46 7.22
CA HIS A 6 -13.40 0.01 6.98
C HIS A 6 -13.69 -0.88 8.20
N LEU A 7 -13.69 -0.32 9.41
CA LEU A 7 -14.06 -1.08 10.61
C LEU A 7 -15.57 -1.31 10.72
N THR A 8 -16.37 -0.56 9.99
CA THR A 8 -17.84 -0.62 10.05
C THR A 8 -18.40 -1.59 9.02
N ASP A 9 -19.51 -2.24 9.37
CA ASP A 9 -20.26 -3.06 8.40
C ASP A 9 -20.93 -2.21 7.32
N LEU A 10 -21.15 -0.92 7.61
CA LEU A 10 -21.66 0.05 6.66
C LEU A 10 -20.73 0.22 5.45
N ALA A 11 -19.40 0.12 5.65
CA ALA A 11 -18.43 0.22 4.57
C ALA A 11 -18.68 -0.83 3.48
N GLN A 12 -18.87 -2.09 3.89
CA GLN A 12 -19.17 -3.17 2.95
C GLN A 12 -20.51 -2.96 2.24
N GLN A 13 -21.54 -2.53 2.97
CA GLN A 13 -22.87 -2.31 2.40
C GLN A 13 -22.89 -1.15 1.41
N LEU A 14 -22.25 -0.02 1.73
CA LEU A 14 -22.22 1.14 0.85
C LEU A 14 -21.31 0.93 -0.38
N VAL A 15 -20.09 0.44 -0.16
CA VAL A 15 -19.15 0.22 -1.26
C VAL A 15 -19.60 -0.93 -2.13
N GLY A 16 -20.07 -2.02 -1.54
CA GLY A 16 -20.51 -3.23 -2.24
C GLY A 16 -21.95 -3.19 -2.76
N PHE A 17 -22.63 -2.04 -2.69
CA PHE A 17 -24.03 -1.93 -3.09
C PHE A 17 -24.25 -2.31 -4.57
N ASN A 18 -23.34 -1.88 -5.44
CA ASN A 18 -23.29 -2.28 -6.85
C ASN A 18 -21.89 -1.99 -7.44
N GLN A 19 -21.67 -2.41 -8.67
CA GLN A 19 -20.38 -2.22 -9.36
C GLN A 19 -20.00 -0.73 -9.53
N HIS A 20 -20.98 0.16 -9.67
CA HIS A 20 -20.72 1.58 -9.78
C HIS A 20 -20.18 2.17 -8.46
N THR A 21 -20.72 1.79 -7.32
CA THR A 21 -20.20 2.23 -6.01
C THR A 21 -18.84 1.66 -5.71
N ILE A 22 -18.54 0.42 -6.11
CA ILE A 22 -17.20 -0.17 -6.07
C ILE A 22 -16.25 0.66 -6.92
N ARG A 23 -16.61 0.98 -8.17
CA ARG A 23 -15.80 1.81 -9.07
C ARG A 23 -15.47 3.16 -8.44
N LEU A 24 -16.47 3.91 -7.99
CA LEU A 24 -16.27 5.22 -7.37
C LEU A 24 -15.28 5.15 -6.20
N TYR A 25 -15.42 4.13 -5.38
CA TYR A 25 -14.60 3.95 -4.20
C TYR A 25 -13.14 3.60 -4.55
N ILE A 26 -12.93 2.62 -5.40
CA ILE A 26 -11.59 2.17 -5.82
C ILE A 26 -10.88 3.27 -6.62
N GLU A 27 -11.55 3.86 -7.60
CA GLU A 27 -10.99 4.94 -8.42
C GLU A 27 -10.55 6.13 -7.58
N TYR A 28 -11.33 6.48 -6.54
CA TYR A 28 -10.95 7.54 -5.61
C TYR A 28 -9.56 7.29 -5.01
N PHE A 29 -9.31 6.09 -4.47
CA PHE A 29 -8.02 5.78 -3.86
C PHE A 29 -6.89 5.66 -4.88
N LEU A 30 -7.13 4.97 -5.98
CA LEU A 30 -6.13 4.80 -7.02
C LEU A 30 -5.65 6.15 -7.56
N LYS A 31 -6.59 7.06 -7.87
CA LYS A 31 -6.25 8.40 -8.35
C LYS A 31 -5.69 9.30 -7.25
N HIS A 32 -6.25 9.26 -6.06
CA HIS A 32 -5.83 10.16 -4.98
C HIS A 32 -4.43 9.85 -4.46
N TRP A 33 -4.03 8.57 -4.44
CA TRP A 33 -2.73 8.16 -3.97
C TRP A 33 -1.64 8.08 -5.04
N SER A 34 -1.99 8.21 -6.31
CA SER A 34 -1.04 8.30 -7.39
C SER A 34 -0.53 9.73 -7.58
N TYR A 35 0.71 9.87 -8.02
CA TYR A 35 1.26 11.10 -8.58
C TYR A 35 0.69 11.34 -9.98
N ASN A 36 0.77 10.33 -10.85
CA ASN A 36 0.10 10.32 -12.15
C ASN A 36 -1.36 9.87 -11.99
N LYS A 37 -2.31 10.80 -12.10
CA LYS A 37 -3.74 10.53 -11.89
C LYS A 37 -4.38 9.61 -12.94
N SER A 38 -3.74 9.43 -14.09
CA SER A 38 -4.20 8.54 -15.17
C SER A 38 -3.48 7.19 -15.20
N ALA A 39 -2.61 6.90 -14.24
CA ALA A 39 -1.84 5.65 -14.22
C ALA A 39 -2.70 4.38 -14.24
N PHE A 40 -3.92 4.47 -13.73
CA PHE A 40 -4.85 3.35 -13.64
C PHE A 40 -5.93 3.32 -14.72
N ASP A 41 -6.00 4.32 -15.62
CA ASP A 41 -7.12 4.46 -16.56
C ASP A 41 -7.31 3.22 -17.44
N LEU A 42 -6.21 2.54 -17.83
CA LEU A 42 -6.26 1.34 -18.68
C LEU A 42 -6.61 0.05 -17.93
N VAL A 43 -6.46 0.02 -16.61
CA VAL A 43 -6.63 -1.19 -15.78
C VAL A 43 -7.70 -1.02 -14.71
N LEU A 44 -8.38 0.12 -14.67
CA LEU A 44 -9.40 0.40 -13.65
C LEU A 44 -10.54 -0.60 -13.69
N ASP A 45 -10.94 -1.05 -14.88
CA ASP A 45 -12.02 -2.04 -15.05
C ASP A 45 -11.65 -3.37 -14.41
N ASP A 46 -10.41 -3.82 -14.56
CA ASP A 46 -9.90 -5.05 -13.95
C ASP A 46 -9.93 -4.96 -12.41
N TRP A 47 -9.56 -3.79 -11.87
CA TRP A 47 -9.64 -3.54 -10.44
C TRP A 47 -11.08 -3.60 -9.92
N VAL A 48 -12.00 -2.97 -10.64
CA VAL A 48 -13.43 -2.98 -10.29
C VAL A 48 -14.00 -4.39 -10.36
N GLU A 49 -13.66 -5.15 -11.39
CA GLU A 49 -14.07 -6.55 -11.54
C GLU A 49 -13.55 -7.41 -10.37
N ASN A 50 -12.27 -7.28 -10.03
CA ASN A 50 -11.67 -8.01 -8.90
C ASN A 50 -12.38 -7.70 -7.57
N PHE A 51 -12.64 -6.42 -7.29
CA PHE A 51 -13.34 -6.03 -6.05
C PHE A 51 -14.84 -6.35 -6.07
N SER A 52 -15.42 -6.63 -7.24
CA SER A 52 -16.80 -7.09 -7.39
C SER A 52 -16.96 -8.60 -7.15
N GLN A 53 -15.86 -9.34 -7.04
CA GLN A 53 -15.92 -10.77 -6.73
C GLN A 53 -16.44 -11.04 -5.31
N PRO A 54 -17.12 -12.17 -5.09
CA PRO A 54 -17.62 -12.53 -3.77
C PRO A 54 -16.51 -12.45 -2.71
N ASN A 55 -16.80 -11.81 -1.61
CA ASN A 55 -15.89 -11.62 -0.46
C ASN A 55 -14.63 -10.75 -0.70
N ALA A 56 -14.40 -10.20 -1.89
CA ALA A 56 -13.22 -9.39 -2.15
C ALA A 56 -13.16 -8.12 -1.26
N LEU A 57 -14.26 -7.39 -1.14
CA LEU A 57 -14.37 -6.24 -0.23
C LEU A 57 -14.22 -6.65 1.24
N ILE A 58 -14.81 -7.79 1.63
CA ILE A 58 -14.67 -8.33 2.99
C ILE A 58 -13.19 -8.60 3.29
N GLY A 59 -12.49 -9.26 2.36
CA GLY A 59 -11.05 -9.51 2.48
C GLY A 59 -10.25 -8.24 2.67
N GLY A 60 -10.47 -7.23 1.83
CA GLY A 60 -9.82 -5.93 1.91
C GLY A 60 -10.07 -5.20 3.24
N PHE A 61 -11.31 -5.19 3.71
CA PHE A 61 -11.67 -4.50 4.97
C PHE A 61 -11.27 -5.30 6.22
N SER A 62 -11.23 -6.63 6.14
CA SER A 62 -10.84 -7.51 7.26
C SER A 62 -9.43 -7.24 7.77
N TRP A 63 -8.52 -6.81 6.89
CA TRP A 63 -7.17 -6.42 7.29
C TRP A 63 -7.20 -5.28 8.34
N TYR A 64 -8.06 -4.28 8.15
CA TYR A 64 -8.23 -3.18 9.10
C TYR A 64 -8.88 -3.65 10.40
N LYS A 65 -9.91 -4.50 10.31
CA LYS A 65 -10.62 -5.07 11.48
C LYS A 65 -9.66 -5.90 12.35
N SER A 66 -8.88 -6.79 11.75
CA SER A 66 -7.96 -7.69 12.47
C SER A 66 -6.79 -6.96 13.14
N ASN A 67 -6.36 -5.83 12.58
CA ASN A 67 -5.24 -5.05 13.12
C ASN A 67 -5.67 -3.88 14.03
N ASN A 68 -6.97 -3.65 14.18
CA ASN A 68 -7.47 -2.47 14.91
C ASN A 68 -7.06 -2.45 16.38
N GLU A 69 -7.15 -3.58 17.09
CA GLU A 69 -6.76 -3.66 18.50
C GLU A 69 -5.28 -3.34 18.70
N LYS A 70 -4.40 -3.95 17.89
CA LYS A 70 -2.97 -3.66 17.91
C LYS A 70 -2.68 -2.20 17.63
N ARG A 71 -3.37 -1.61 16.65
CA ARG A 71 -3.24 -0.19 16.31
C ARG A 71 -3.64 0.72 17.48
N ILE A 72 -4.75 0.42 18.17
CA ILE A 72 -5.20 1.19 19.33
C ILE A 72 -4.16 1.13 20.44
N LYS A 73 -3.64 -0.06 20.79
CA LYS A 73 -2.58 -0.22 21.78
C LYS A 73 -1.34 0.59 21.43
N THR A 74 -0.91 0.54 20.17
CA THR A 74 0.21 1.36 19.68
C THR A 74 -0.02 2.85 19.86
N LEU A 75 -1.21 3.35 19.54
CA LEU A 75 -1.57 4.77 19.71
C LEU A 75 -1.65 5.21 21.18
N GLN A 76 -1.95 4.28 22.09
CA GLN A 76 -1.97 4.51 23.53
C GLN A 76 -0.57 4.45 24.17
N GLY A 77 0.46 4.13 23.38
CA GLY A 77 1.82 3.95 23.88
C GLY A 77 2.07 2.58 24.52
N ASP A 78 1.09 1.69 24.45
CA ASP A 78 1.13 0.32 24.99
C ASP A 78 1.75 -0.62 23.95
N VAL A 79 3.02 -0.41 23.64
CA VAL A 79 3.77 -1.21 22.67
C VAL A 79 4.66 -2.18 23.43
N ASP A 80 4.26 -3.42 23.47
CA ASP A 80 4.89 -4.45 24.30
C ASP A 80 6.28 -4.92 23.84
N MET A 81 6.72 -4.61 22.62
CA MET A 81 8.04 -5.11 22.16
C MET A 81 8.68 -4.22 21.11
N PRO A 82 9.98 -3.88 21.27
CA PRO A 82 10.76 -3.42 20.13
C PRO A 82 10.76 -4.53 19.06
N LEU A 83 10.34 -4.20 17.85
CA LEU A 83 10.45 -5.13 16.73
C LEU A 83 11.94 -5.48 16.54
N SER A 84 12.27 -6.77 16.49
CA SER A 84 13.60 -7.19 16.09
C SER A 84 13.88 -6.71 14.66
N LYS A 85 15.14 -6.37 14.38
CA LYS A 85 15.53 -6.01 13.02
C LYS A 85 15.31 -7.19 12.07
N ILE A 86 14.99 -6.84 10.83
CA ILE A 86 14.89 -7.78 9.73
C ILE A 86 16.30 -8.03 9.21
N SER A 87 16.78 -9.27 9.33
CA SER A 87 18.11 -9.67 8.90
C SER A 87 18.20 -10.01 7.40
N THR A 88 17.06 -10.25 6.76
CA THR A 88 17.02 -10.50 5.32
C THR A 88 17.43 -9.24 4.56
N PRO A 89 18.41 -9.29 3.65
CA PRO A 89 18.76 -8.16 2.78
C PRO A 89 17.52 -7.64 2.05
N SER A 90 17.31 -6.35 2.12
CA SER A 90 16.05 -5.74 1.65
C SER A 90 16.32 -4.54 0.76
N ALA A 91 15.48 -4.36 -0.26
CA ALA A 91 15.49 -3.17 -1.11
C ALA A 91 14.09 -2.56 -1.18
N ILE A 92 14.01 -1.25 -1.03
CA ILE A 92 12.76 -0.50 -1.02
C ILE A 92 12.81 0.54 -2.14
N LEU A 93 11.86 0.46 -3.08
CA LEU A 93 11.61 1.50 -4.06
C LEU A 93 10.41 2.33 -3.60
N TRP A 94 10.65 3.58 -3.24
CA TRP A 94 9.65 4.44 -2.60
C TRP A 94 9.20 5.57 -3.52
N GLY A 95 7.89 5.74 -3.66
CA GLY A 95 7.34 6.90 -4.39
C GLY A 95 7.64 8.21 -3.67
N LYS A 96 8.29 9.14 -4.37
CA LYS A 96 8.69 10.43 -3.79
C LYS A 96 7.50 11.27 -3.33
N HIS A 97 6.37 11.12 -4.03
CA HIS A 97 5.13 11.87 -3.80
C HIS A 97 4.04 11.01 -3.14
N ASP A 98 4.42 9.93 -2.44
CA ASP A 98 3.45 9.10 -1.72
C ASP A 98 2.72 9.95 -0.66
N PRO A 99 1.39 10.13 -0.76
CA PRO A 99 0.63 10.92 0.18
C PRO A 99 0.34 10.20 1.50
N ILE A 100 0.54 8.88 1.55
CA ILE A 100 0.20 8.00 2.67
C ILE A 100 1.45 7.61 3.45
N LEU A 101 2.39 6.95 2.79
CA LEU A 101 3.69 6.60 3.37
C LEU A 101 4.69 7.66 2.92
N LYS A 102 4.90 8.65 3.78
CA LYS A 102 5.75 9.80 3.44
C LYS A 102 7.18 9.35 3.13
N SER A 103 7.72 9.77 1.98
CA SER A 103 9.07 9.39 1.54
C SER A 103 10.17 9.78 2.55
N ASP A 104 9.95 10.81 3.36
CA ASP A 104 10.83 11.19 4.47
C ASP A 104 11.01 10.11 5.53
N TRP A 105 10.10 9.15 5.61
CA TRP A 105 10.21 8.03 6.55
C TRP A 105 11.31 7.04 6.12
N GLY A 106 11.69 7.05 4.84
CA GLY A 106 12.79 6.22 4.32
C GLY A 106 14.11 6.40 5.07
N LYS A 107 14.37 7.59 5.63
CA LYS A 107 15.55 7.86 6.46
C LYS A 107 15.59 7.10 7.80
N PHE A 108 14.47 6.49 8.20
CA PHE A 108 14.37 5.75 9.46
C PHE A 108 14.36 4.23 9.29
N VAL A 109 14.32 3.72 8.06
CA VAL A 109 14.18 2.27 7.81
C VAL A 109 15.35 1.45 8.34
N GLU A 110 16.55 2.02 8.37
CA GLU A 110 17.76 1.38 8.92
C GLU A 110 17.63 0.95 10.40
N ARG A 111 16.66 1.54 11.11
CA ARG A 111 16.35 1.13 12.49
C ARG A 111 15.68 -0.25 12.55
N HIS A 112 15.10 -0.70 11.45
CA HIS A 112 14.28 -1.91 11.35
C HIS A 112 14.93 -3.01 10.50
N PHE A 113 16.07 -2.73 9.85
CA PHE A 113 16.76 -3.67 8.99
C PHE A 113 18.26 -3.69 9.32
N ASP A 114 18.88 -4.85 9.13
CA ASP A 114 20.34 -4.96 9.24
C ASP A 114 21.03 -4.56 7.92
N ASP A 115 20.42 -4.89 6.79
CA ASP A 115 20.88 -4.52 5.44
C ASP A 115 19.68 -4.05 4.61
N VAL A 116 19.64 -2.75 4.30
CA VAL A 116 18.57 -2.16 3.50
C VAL A 116 19.09 -1.10 2.53
N PHE A 117 18.59 -1.17 1.30
CA PHE A 117 18.81 -0.16 0.29
C PHE A 117 17.48 0.54 -0.05
N VAL A 118 17.46 1.88 -0.05
CA VAL A 118 16.28 2.69 -0.38
C VAL A 118 16.55 3.54 -1.61
N GLU A 119 15.69 3.43 -2.62
CA GLU A 119 15.69 4.27 -3.81
C GLU A 119 14.35 4.99 -3.94
N TYR A 120 14.37 6.21 -4.49
CA TYR A 120 13.17 7.05 -4.62
C TYR A 120 12.77 7.22 -6.09
N ALA A 121 11.52 6.86 -6.41
CA ALA A 121 10.90 7.14 -7.69
C ALA A 121 10.36 8.58 -7.72
N ASN A 122 11.05 9.48 -8.40
CA ASN A 122 10.77 10.93 -8.35
C ASN A 122 9.39 11.33 -8.88
N ASN A 123 8.83 10.59 -9.84
CA ASN A 123 7.55 10.88 -10.48
C ASN A 123 6.49 9.82 -10.12
N SER A 124 6.47 9.38 -8.86
CA SER A 124 5.54 8.37 -8.39
C SER A 124 4.97 8.70 -7.02
N GLY A 125 3.73 8.30 -6.82
CA GLY A 125 3.02 8.28 -5.55
C GLY A 125 3.10 6.92 -4.88
N HIS A 126 1.97 6.44 -4.41
CA HIS A 126 1.88 5.19 -3.64
C HIS A 126 2.09 3.92 -4.48
N PHE A 127 1.80 3.97 -5.76
CA PHE A 127 1.75 2.81 -6.64
C PHE A 127 2.91 2.79 -7.66
N VAL A 128 4.15 2.81 -7.16
CA VAL A 128 5.36 2.91 -8.01
C VAL A 128 5.37 1.91 -9.15
N HIS A 129 4.96 0.67 -8.90
CA HIS A 129 4.93 -0.42 -9.88
C HIS A 129 3.94 -0.21 -11.03
N VAL A 130 2.90 0.61 -10.81
CA VAL A 130 1.92 0.98 -11.84
C VAL A 130 2.29 2.31 -12.51
N GLU A 131 2.75 3.27 -11.71
CA GLU A 131 3.07 4.62 -12.19
C GLU A 131 4.40 4.66 -12.98
N GLN A 132 5.35 3.79 -12.63
CA GLN A 132 6.66 3.67 -13.29
C GLN A 132 7.09 2.19 -13.40
N PRO A 133 6.39 1.37 -14.20
CA PRO A 133 6.63 -0.07 -14.27
C PRO A 133 8.05 -0.43 -14.74
N GLU A 134 8.62 0.32 -15.68
CA GLU A 134 9.97 0.09 -16.19
C GLU A 134 11.03 0.33 -15.09
N LEU A 135 10.86 1.40 -14.29
CA LEU A 135 11.73 1.67 -13.15
C LEU A 135 11.61 0.55 -12.10
N ALA A 136 10.39 0.13 -11.79
CA ALA A 136 10.13 -0.94 -10.83
C ALA A 136 10.77 -2.27 -11.28
N MET A 137 10.60 -2.65 -12.54
CA MET A 137 11.24 -3.85 -13.11
C MET A 137 12.76 -3.77 -13.10
N LYS A 138 13.33 -2.62 -13.47
CA LYS A 138 14.79 -2.40 -13.38
C LYS A 138 15.29 -2.55 -11.96
N PHE A 139 14.62 -1.94 -11.01
CA PHE A 139 14.96 -2.02 -9.59
C PHE A 139 14.91 -3.45 -9.06
N ILE A 140 13.86 -4.21 -9.38
CA ILE A 140 13.72 -5.62 -8.99
C ILE A 140 14.88 -6.44 -9.56
N ASN A 141 15.13 -6.35 -10.86
CA ASN A 141 16.17 -7.13 -11.53
C ASN A 141 17.57 -6.83 -10.97
N GLN A 142 17.89 -5.56 -10.73
CA GLN A 142 19.18 -5.16 -10.18
C GLN A 142 19.43 -5.68 -8.75
N ASN A 143 18.40 -5.70 -7.93
CA ASN A 143 18.53 -6.17 -6.55
C ASN A 143 18.43 -7.70 -6.45
N ALA A 144 17.56 -8.35 -7.24
CA ALA A 144 17.49 -9.81 -7.29
C ALA A 144 18.85 -10.43 -7.69
N GLN A 145 19.55 -9.84 -8.66
CA GLN A 145 20.89 -10.33 -9.07
C GLN A 145 21.93 -10.25 -7.96
N LYS A 146 21.82 -9.31 -7.02
CA LYS A 146 22.75 -9.20 -5.89
C LYS A 146 22.58 -10.31 -4.86
N TRP A 147 21.38 -10.90 -4.78
CA TRP A 147 21.02 -11.84 -3.72
C TRP A 147 20.87 -13.29 -4.20
N LEU A 148 20.91 -13.53 -5.52
CA LEU A 148 20.86 -14.87 -6.13
C LEU A 148 22.24 -15.52 -6.34
N ILE A 149 23.30 -14.94 -5.76
CA ILE A 149 24.68 -15.47 -5.84
C ILE A 149 24.99 -16.34 -4.63
#